data_e63abc580ba3998bf32c5c6b66b636c5
#
_entry.id   e63abc580ba3998bf32c5c6b66b636c5
#
_cell.length_a   1.000
_cell.length_b   1.000
_cell.length_c   1.000
_cell.angle_alpha   90.00
_cell.angle_beta   90.00
_cell.angle_gamma   90.00
#
_symmetry.space_group_name_H-M   'P 1'
#
loop_
_entity.id
_entity.type
_entity.pdbx_description
1 polymer ?
#
loop_
_entity_poly.entity_id
_entity_poly.type
_entity_poly.pdbx_seq_one_letter_code
_entity_poly.pdbx_strand_id
1 'polypeptide(L)'
;MQPNRRETLSLLAGVAPAALGMLSAVATTNGSLAQETKPNILFMLADNVGYGVPSSYNGGILDTPTPRLDKFAAEGLRLTNFNVENQCTPSRAALMTGRLPIRSGIGKAIAAGAPGGLHPWEITVAEMLGDAGYRTAMFGKWHLGAGQGRLPTDQGFDEWFGFETTDIIYWAGKPGMPLRDVHYIREAKKGETPRNIRVYDEDTRRQVDRMLTDRAVDYISKSRSGDRPFFLYVPFAFSHHPALAHPDFKGKSPGGEFGDSLLEHDHNVGSILDALTAAGLSDNTMVIWASDNGPSPLPTVTPQWTIGDAGPWRGEIGTVLEGNIRTPCMIRWPGRIPGGRVSNHIVAILDFFPTLARIAGGKVPTDRPMDGVDQSAFFTGKQENSNRDHVLLFLGQKLMAVKWRNFKIHLDGLDRVDGVIEDWSFPRAFNLAADPKERWNIIWQNTWLGEEIGPFVAAYEASVKKYPNLAGGQPNGEPPRYGAENAAAETGVEAVPRKLESIRQH
;
A
#
# COMPACT_ATOMS: atom_id res chain seq x y z
N MET A 1 -28.42 61.35 7.71
CA MET A 1 -28.03 62.55 8.48
C MET A 1 -26.60 62.31 9.02
N GLN A 2 -25.60 62.87 8.35
CA GLN A 2 -24.35 63.35 8.96
C GLN A 2 -24.61 64.69 9.63
N PRO A 3 -23.76 65.28 10.52
CA PRO A 3 -22.33 65.49 10.34
C PRO A 3 -21.49 65.45 11.65
N ASN A 4 -20.23 65.44 11.60
CA ASN A 4 -19.09 66.32 11.41
C ASN A 4 -18.13 66.43 12.61
N ARG A 5 -16.85 66.21 12.33
CA ARG A 5 -15.59 66.93 12.54
C ARG A 5 -15.41 67.90 13.75
N ARG A 6 -14.27 67.75 14.41
CA ARG A 6 -13.10 68.73 14.55
C ARG A 6 -12.23 68.29 15.72
N GLU A 7 -10.96 67.95 15.50
CA GLU A 7 -9.75 68.78 15.60
C GLU A 7 -9.62 69.60 16.91
N THR A 8 -8.56 69.36 17.67
CA THR A 8 -7.66 70.43 18.13
C THR A 8 -6.29 69.87 18.53
N LEU A 9 -5.25 70.53 17.98
CA LEU A 9 -3.81 70.49 18.35
C LEU A 9 -3.56 71.31 19.64
N SER A 10 -2.46 70.97 20.34
CA SER A 10 -1.37 71.87 20.82
C SER A 10 -0.59 71.19 21.95
N LEU A 11 0.63 71.07 21.90
CA LEU A 11 1.88 71.84 22.00
C LEU A 11 2.69 71.44 23.21
N LEU A 12 3.89 70.96 22.91
CA LEU A 12 5.22 71.22 23.48
C LEU A 12 5.44 71.34 25.02
N ALA A 13 6.32 70.46 25.53
CA ALA A 13 7.55 70.90 26.16
C ALA A 13 8.50 69.75 26.47
N GLY A 14 9.70 69.85 26.05
CA GLY A 14 10.77 68.90 26.22
C GLY A 14 11.49 69.01 27.55
N VAL A 15 12.05 67.90 28.00
CA VAL A 15 13.27 67.81 28.82
C VAL A 15 13.98 66.52 28.52
N ALA A 16 15.12 66.54 28.00
CA ALA A 16 16.18 65.52 28.14
C ALA A 16 17.21 66.10 29.21
N PRO A 17 18.08 65.35 29.83
CA PRO A 17 18.66 64.01 29.51
C PRO A 17 18.97 63.16 30.74
N ALA A 18 19.25 61.87 30.54
CA ALA A 18 20.36 61.22 31.27
C ALA A 18 20.61 59.84 30.67
N ALA A 19 21.74 59.72 30.05
CA ALA A 19 22.30 58.45 29.61
C ALA A 19 22.75 57.64 30.81
N LEU A 20 22.11 56.44 31.04
CA LEU A 20 22.73 55.36 31.81
C LEU A 20 22.78 54.14 30.94
N GLY A 21 23.97 53.84 30.46
CA GLY A 21 24.22 52.62 29.71
C GLY A 21 23.99 51.36 30.56
N MET A 22 22.92 50.59 30.25
CA MET A 22 22.86 49.21 30.60
C MET A 22 23.20 48.38 29.37
N LEU A 23 24.41 47.82 29.36
CA LEU A 23 24.79 46.74 28.47
C LEU A 23 23.86 45.55 28.79
N SER A 24 22.77 45.42 28.06
CA SER A 24 22.00 44.17 28.00
C SER A 24 22.83 43.17 27.21
N ALA A 25 23.46 42.23 27.90
CA ALA A 25 24.02 41.05 27.29
C ALA A 25 22.84 40.30 26.64
N VAL A 26 22.70 40.42 25.32
CA VAL A 26 21.86 39.52 24.52
C VAL A 26 22.57 38.17 24.57
N ALA A 27 22.13 37.33 25.49
CA ALA A 27 22.44 35.91 25.44
C ALA A 27 21.82 35.38 24.12
N THR A 28 22.64 35.32 23.08
CA THR A 28 22.31 34.50 21.91
C THR A 28 22.24 33.07 22.39
N THR A 29 21.05 32.64 22.77
CA THR A 29 20.75 31.19 22.82
C THR A 29 20.92 30.69 21.39
N ASN A 30 22.10 30.15 21.09
CA ASN A 30 22.27 29.23 19.99
C ASN A 30 21.37 28.07 20.30
N GLY A 31 20.09 28.19 20.00
CA GLY A 31 19.18 27.08 19.83
C GLY A 31 19.77 26.27 18.68
N SER A 32 20.60 25.30 19.00
CA SER A 32 20.87 24.20 18.10
C SER A 32 19.48 23.75 17.63
N LEU A 33 19.15 24.02 16.35
CA LEU A 33 18.02 23.39 15.70
C LEU A 33 18.30 21.90 15.85
N ALA A 34 17.63 21.27 16.84
CA ALA A 34 17.71 19.84 17.02
C ALA A 34 17.36 19.26 15.64
N GLN A 35 18.32 18.66 15.00
CA GLN A 35 18.12 18.00 13.72
C GLN A 35 16.97 17.01 13.95
N GLU A 36 15.81 17.25 13.32
CA GLU A 36 14.64 16.40 13.51
C GLU A 36 15.08 14.96 13.28
N THR A 37 14.99 14.15 14.32
CA THR A 37 15.38 12.72 14.24
C THR A 37 14.48 12.06 13.23
N LYS A 38 15.06 11.38 12.27
CA LYS A 38 14.30 10.60 11.28
C LYS A 38 13.40 9.59 12.00
N PRO A 39 12.11 9.46 11.63
CA PRO A 39 11.23 8.52 12.29
C PRO A 39 11.59 7.08 11.94
N ASN A 40 11.28 6.15 12.82
CA ASN A 40 11.12 4.76 12.42
C ASN A 40 9.88 4.60 11.54
N ILE A 41 9.90 3.61 10.67
CA ILE A 41 8.78 3.28 9.78
C ILE A 41 8.43 1.80 9.99
N LEU A 42 7.20 1.53 10.40
CA LEU A 42 6.63 0.20 10.50
C LEU A 42 5.49 0.07 9.49
N PHE A 43 5.63 -0.83 8.53
CA PHE A 43 4.59 -1.12 7.55
C PHE A 43 4.07 -2.55 7.75
N MET A 44 2.85 -2.69 8.22
CA MET A 44 2.14 -3.95 8.36
C MET A 44 1.19 -4.13 7.17
N LEU A 45 1.33 -5.20 6.41
CA LEU A 45 0.49 -5.49 5.25
C LEU A 45 -0.26 -6.80 5.44
N ALA A 46 -1.57 -6.73 5.49
CA ALA A 46 -2.44 -7.90 5.47
C ALA A 46 -2.65 -8.39 4.03
N ASP A 47 -3.00 -9.65 3.87
CA ASP A 47 -3.16 -10.34 2.59
C ASP A 47 -4.64 -10.65 2.35
N ASN A 48 -5.22 -10.18 1.25
CA ASN A 48 -6.62 -10.40 0.87
C ASN A 48 -7.67 -9.86 1.87
N VAL A 49 -7.35 -8.85 2.67
CA VAL A 49 -8.30 -8.27 3.62
C VAL A 49 -9.20 -7.28 2.93
N GLY A 50 -10.46 -7.65 2.73
CA GLY A 50 -11.47 -6.78 2.16
C GLY A 50 -11.83 -5.58 3.04
N TYR A 51 -12.41 -4.57 2.41
CA TYR A 51 -12.78 -3.30 3.05
C TYR A 51 -13.65 -3.47 4.30
N GLY A 52 -14.56 -4.45 4.28
CA GLY A 52 -15.51 -4.69 5.36
C GLY A 52 -14.98 -5.54 6.51
N VAL A 53 -13.72 -5.96 6.51
CA VAL A 53 -13.20 -6.87 7.54
C VAL A 53 -12.89 -6.15 8.88
N PRO A 54 -12.13 -5.04 8.94
CA PRO A 54 -11.92 -4.34 10.21
C PRO A 54 -13.20 -3.66 10.69
N SER A 55 -13.52 -3.78 11.98
CA SER A 55 -14.74 -3.19 12.58
C SER A 55 -14.84 -1.69 12.38
N SER A 56 -13.73 -0.97 12.36
CA SER A 56 -13.67 0.47 12.09
C SER A 56 -14.12 0.86 10.67
N TYR A 57 -14.23 -0.08 9.73
CA TYR A 57 -14.69 0.18 8.36
C TYR A 57 -16.13 -0.25 8.11
N ASN A 58 -16.68 -1.20 8.84
CA ASN A 58 -18.05 -1.70 8.61
C ASN A 58 -18.93 -1.78 9.86
N GLY A 59 -18.43 -1.30 11.00
CA GLY A 59 -19.20 -1.35 12.24
C GLY A 59 -19.33 -2.74 12.87
N GLY A 60 -18.48 -3.71 12.49
CA GLY A 60 -18.48 -5.04 13.11
C GLY A 60 -19.46 -6.03 12.49
N ILE A 61 -19.81 -5.86 11.23
CA ILE A 61 -20.77 -6.75 10.49
C ILE A 61 -20.38 -8.24 10.56
N LEU A 62 -19.07 -8.55 10.65
CA LEU A 62 -18.59 -9.94 10.69
C LEU A 62 -18.74 -10.59 12.08
N ASP A 63 -19.36 -9.92 13.04
CA ASP A 63 -19.54 -10.39 14.42
C ASP A 63 -18.21 -10.84 15.10
N THR A 64 -17.12 -10.33 14.56
CA THR A 64 -15.75 -10.57 15.06
C THR A 64 -15.06 -9.22 15.23
N PRO A 65 -14.96 -8.70 16.47
CA PRO A 65 -14.43 -7.37 16.70
C PRO A 65 -12.91 -7.30 16.51
N THR A 66 -12.43 -6.12 16.08
CA THR A 66 -11.01 -5.81 15.90
C THR A 66 -10.57 -4.63 16.79
N PRO A 67 -10.65 -4.74 18.13
CA PRO A 67 -10.49 -3.60 19.04
C PRO A 67 -9.10 -2.94 18.96
N ARG A 68 -8.04 -3.69 18.63
CA ARG A 68 -6.68 -3.17 18.51
C ARG A 68 -6.51 -2.37 17.23
N LEU A 69 -7.03 -2.85 16.10
CA LEU A 69 -7.10 -2.14 14.83
C LEU A 69 -8.02 -0.92 14.93
N ASP A 70 -9.15 -1.01 15.63
CA ASP A 70 -10.08 0.10 15.82
C ASP A 70 -9.43 1.23 16.65
N LYS A 71 -8.72 0.88 17.71
CA LYS A 71 -7.93 1.85 18.47
C LYS A 71 -6.83 2.49 17.62
N PHE A 72 -6.12 1.68 16.85
CA PHE A 72 -5.08 2.17 15.94
C PHE A 72 -5.66 3.16 14.90
N ALA A 73 -6.83 2.85 14.31
CA ALA A 73 -7.55 3.74 13.41
C ALA A 73 -7.96 5.06 14.06
N ALA A 74 -8.44 5.00 15.32
CA ALA A 74 -8.86 6.18 16.08
C ALA A 74 -7.68 7.08 16.48
N GLU A 75 -6.48 6.54 16.63
CA GLU A 75 -5.27 7.27 17.00
C GLU A 75 -4.55 7.93 15.80
N GLY A 76 -5.07 7.79 14.57
CA GLY A 76 -4.42 8.27 13.37
C GLY A 76 -5.36 8.72 12.26
N LEU A 77 -4.93 8.47 11.03
CA LEU A 77 -5.68 8.72 9.79
C LEU A 77 -6.21 7.39 9.23
N ARG A 78 -7.52 7.30 9.06
CA ARG A 78 -8.21 6.23 8.37
C ARG A 78 -8.54 6.66 6.94
N LEU A 79 -8.00 5.95 5.94
CA LEU A 79 -8.26 6.19 4.54
C LEU A 79 -9.41 5.30 4.06
N THR A 80 -10.52 5.89 3.65
CA THR A 80 -11.68 5.16 3.14
C THR A 80 -11.71 5.02 1.63
N ASN A 81 -10.68 5.54 0.94
CA ASN A 81 -10.49 5.42 -0.51
C ASN A 81 -9.01 5.17 -0.85
N PHE A 82 -8.45 4.19 -0.14
CA PHE A 82 -7.12 3.66 -0.43
C PHE A 82 -7.22 2.62 -1.53
N ASN A 83 -6.39 2.74 -2.57
CA ASN A 83 -6.45 1.94 -3.77
C ASN A 83 -5.18 1.11 -3.94
N VAL A 84 -5.38 -0.15 -4.27
CA VAL A 84 -4.32 -1.13 -4.50
C VAL A 84 -4.43 -1.70 -5.91
N GLU A 85 -3.54 -2.61 -6.27
CA GLU A 85 -3.58 -3.30 -7.54
C GLU A 85 -4.52 -4.52 -7.49
N ASN A 86 -4.66 -5.19 -8.61
CA ASN A 86 -5.64 -6.26 -8.77
C ASN A 86 -5.33 -7.55 -7.98
N GLN A 87 -4.09 -7.78 -7.56
CA GLN A 87 -3.63 -8.98 -6.84
C GLN A 87 -2.40 -8.69 -5.97
N CYS A 88 -2.01 -9.67 -5.14
CA CYS A 88 -0.90 -9.56 -4.17
C CYS A 88 0.42 -9.11 -4.81
N THR A 89 0.93 -9.83 -5.84
CA THR A 89 2.23 -9.50 -6.45
C THR A 89 2.24 -8.10 -7.06
N PRO A 90 1.27 -7.68 -7.89
CA PRO A 90 1.19 -6.32 -8.38
C PRO A 90 1.18 -5.27 -7.28
N SER A 91 0.35 -5.43 -6.24
CA SER A 91 0.27 -4.46 -5.14
C SER A 91 1.58 -4.35 -4.37
N ARG A 92 2.23 -5.48 -4.10
CA ARG A 92 3.54 -5.50 -3.43
C ARG A 92 4.64 -4.88 -4.29
N ALA A 93 4.61 -5.10 -5.62
CA ALA A 93 5.52 -4.44 -6.55
C ALA A 93 5.29 -2.93 -6.57
N ALA A 94 4.04 -2.47 -6.62
CA ALA A 94 3.68 -1.06 -6.58
C ALA A 94 4.16 -0.39 -5.27
N LEU A 95 3.97 -1.05 -4.11
CA LEU A 95 4.47 -0.58 -2.81
C LEU A 95 5.98 -0.45 -2.80
N MET A 96 6.68 -1.49 -3.29
CA MET A 96 8.13 -1.52 -3.24
C MET A 96 8.78 -0.51 -4.19
N THR A 97 8.20 -0.24 -5.35
CA THR A 97 8.84 0.56 -6.41
C THR A 97 8.26 1.96 -6.60
N GLY A 98 7.03 2.24 -6.10
CA GLY A 98 6.31 3.47 -6.40
C GLY A 98 5.88 3.61 -7.87
N ARG A 99 5.86 2.50 -8.62
CA ARG A 99 5.56 2.45 -10.04
C ARG A 99 4.38 1.54 -10.32
N LEU A 100 3.68 1.78 -11.41
CA LEU A 100 2.67 0.84 -11.91
C LEU A 100 3.34 -0.52 -12.21
N PRO A 101 2.82 -1.64 -11.69
CA PRO A 101 3.47 -2.95 -11.80
C PRO A 101 3.68 -3.41 -13.25
N ILE A 102 2.81 -3.01 -14.15
CA ILE A 102 2.92 -3.27 -15.58
C ILE A 102 4.25 -2.77 -16.17
N ARG A 103 4.85 -1.71 -15.61
CA ARG A 103 6.14 -1.19 -16.08
C ARG A 103 7.28 -2.19 -15.91
N SER A 104 7.18 -3.01 -14.87
CA SER A 104 8.13 -4.10 -14.56
C SER A 104 7.66 -5.47 -15.07
N GLY A 105 6.62 -5.51 -15.91
CA GLY A 105 6.05 -6.77 -16.41
C GLY A 105 5.28 -7.57 -15.37
N ILE A 106 4.92 -6.96 -14.22
CA ILE A 106 4.25 -7.62 -13.11
C ILE A 106 2.76 -7.27 -13.11
N GLY A 107 2.00 -7.82 -14.04
CA GLY A 107 0.56 -7.58 -14.15
C GLY A 107 -0.33 -8.57 -13.42
N LYS A 108 0.22 -9.67 -12.90
CA LYS A 108 -0.50 -10.78 -12.24
C LYS A 108 0.31 -11.34 -11.08
N ALA A 109 -0.36 -12.09 -10.21
CA ALA A 109 0.30 -12.85 -9.15
C ALA A 109 1.27 -13.88 -9.76
N ILE A 110 2.42 -14.05 -9.11
CA ILE A 110 3.46 -15.00 -9.52
C ILE A 110 3.22 -16.30 -8.76
N ALA A 111 3.07 -17.40 -9.50
CA ALA A 111 2.95 -18.72 -8.89
C ALA A 111 4.26 -19.12 -8.20
N ALA A 112 4.15 -19.97 -7.17
CA ALA A 112 5.30 -20.55 -6.49
C ALA A 112 6.22 -21.25 -7.46
N GLY A 113 7.55 -20.97 -7.36
CA GLY A 113 8.57 -21.57 -8.22
C GLY A 113 8.53 -21.10 -9.68
N ALA A 114 7.62 -20.18 -10.05
CA ALA A 114 7.63 -19.61 -11.39
C ALA A 114 8.85 -18.70 -11.61
N PRO A 115 9.43 -18.71 -12.80
CA PRO A 115 10.49 -17.76 -13.15
C PRO A 115 9.89 -16.34 -13.21
N GLY A 116 10.69 -15.36 -12.87
CA GLY A 116 10.31 -13.96 -12.90
C GLY A 116 10.17 -13.32 -11.51
N GLY A 117 9.51 -12.20 -11.44
CA GLY A 117 9.38 -11.37 -10.24
C GLY A 117 10.01 -9.99 -10.43
N LEU A 118 10.19 -9.27 -9.33
CA LEU A 118 10.78 -7.94 -9.36
C LEU A 118 12.20 -8.00 -9.91
N HIS A 119 12.49 -7.17 -10.88
CA HIS A 119 13.80 -7.17 -11.51
C HIS A 119 14.89 -6.65 -10.56
N PRO A 120 16.11 -7.24 -10.56
CA PRO A 120 17.21 -6.82 -9.69
C PRO A 120 17.65 -5.35 -9.87
N TRP A 121 17.33 -4.73 -11.01
CA TRP A 121 17.64 -3.32 -11.28
C TRP A 121 16.53 -2.33 -10.84
N GLU A 122 15.39 -2.83 -10.39
CA GLU A 122 14.40 -1.94 -9.76
C GLU A 122 14.96 -1.40 -8.44
N ILE A 123 14.55 -0.20 -8.09
CA ILE A 123 14.91 0.39 -6.80
C ILE A 123 13.70 0.27 -5.90
N THR A 124 13.87 -0.44 -4.81
CA THR A 124 12.82 -0.68 -3.83
C THR A 124 12.80 0.40 -2.75
N VAL A 125 11.67 0.49 -2.04
CA VAL A 125 11.56 1.34 -0.85
C VAL A 125 12.58 0.94 0.22
N ALA A 126 12.95 -0.35 0.32
CA ALA A 126 13.94 -0.82 1.26
C ALA A 126 15.35 -0.35 0.89
N GLU A 127 15.73 -0.39 -0.40
CA GLU A 127 16.99 0.16 -0.89
C GLU A 127 17.06 1.67 -0.68
N MET A 128 16.01 2.38 -1.09
CA MET A 128 15.92 3.84 -0.94
C MET A 128 16.05 4.27 0.53
N LEU A 129 15.39 3.55 1.45
CA LEU A 129 15.49 3.83 2.88
C LEU A 129 16.86 3.41 3.47
N GLY A 130 17.42 2.29 3.00
CA GLY A 130 18.79 1.87 3.34
C GLY A 130 19.82 2.95 2.98
N ASP A 131 19.73 3.50 1.76
CA ASP A 131 20.56 4.62 1.30
C ASP A 131 20.33 5.89 2.11
N ALA A 132 19.12 6.09 2.62
CA ALA A 132 18.79 7.18 3.54
C ALA A 132 19.28 6.92 4.99
N GLY A 133 19.96 5.80 5.24
CA GLY A 133 20.58 5.47 6.53
C GLY A 133 19.71 4.63 7.47
N TYR A 134 18.61 4.06 7.00
CA TYR A 134 17.79 3.15 7.79
C TYR A 134 18.40 1.75 7.90
N ARG A 135 18.10 1.05 8.98
CA ARG A 135 18.19 -0.41 9.05
C ARG A 135 16.90 -0.96 8.45
N THR A 136 16.99 -2.00 7.67
CA THR A 136 15.83 -2.53 6.93
C THR A 136 15.59 -3.99 7.28
N ALA A 137 14.38 -4.33 7.71
CA ALA A 137 14.01 -5.70 8.05
C ALA A 137 12.63 -6.06 7.46
N MET A 138 12.49 -7.33 7.06
CA MET A 138 11.23 -7.85 6.57
C MET A 138 10.91 -9.18 7.25
N PHE A 139 9.69 -9.27 7.82
CA PHE A 139 9.20 -10.52 8.41
C PHE A 139 7.85 -10.86 7.80
N GLY A 140 7.84 -11.85 6.86
CA GLY A 140 6.62 -12.30 6.21
C GLY A 140 6.73 -12.67 4.75
N LYS A 141 5.58 -12.57 4.06
CA LYS A 141 5.37 -12.93 2.66
C LYS A 141 6.04 -11.94 1.71
N TRP A 142 6.94 -12.43 0.86
CA TRP A 142 7.58 -11.61 -0.16
C TRP A 142 6.75 -11.45 -1.43
N HIS A 143 6.50 -12.54 -2.11
CA HIS A 143 5.71 -12.67 -3.35
C HIS A 143 6.18 -11.82 -4.54
N LEU A 144 7.47 -11.49 -4.59
CA LEU A 144 8.07 -10.72 -5.69
C LEU A 144 9.19 -11.49 -6.40
N GLY A 145 9.15 -12.82 -6.31
CA GLY A 145 10.12 -13.72 -6.96
C GLY A 145 11.15 -14.30 -6.01
N ALA A 146 11.66 -15.48 -6.38
CA ALA A 146 12.60 -16.28 -5.59
C ALA A 146 13.93 -16.55 -6.32
N GLY A 147 14.06 -16.10 -7.56
CA GLY A 147 15.27 -16.28 -8.35
C GLY A 147 16.42 -15.41 -7.85
N GLN A 148 17.60 -15.66 -8.43
CA GLN A 148 18.81 -14.90 -8.13
C GLN A 148 18.60 -13.38 -8.28
N GLY A 149 19.02 -12.61 -7.29
CA GLY A 149 18.87 -11.17 -7.23
C GLY A 149 17.43 -10.67 -6.94
N ARG A 150 16.51 -11.56 -6.55
CA ARG A 150 15.09 -11.24 -6.37
C ARG A 150 14.57 -11.47 -4.96
N LEU A 151 15.39 -12.01 -4.07
CA LEU A 151 15.00 -12.21 -2.67
C LEU A 151 14.95 -10.89 -1.91
N PRO A 152 14.22 -10.81 -0.78
CA PRO A 152 14.17 -9.59 0.02
C PRO A 152 15.55 -9.00 0.34
N THR A 153 16.50 -9.84 0.68
CA THR A 153 17.88 -9.44 1.00
C THR A 153 18.69 -8.98 -0.22
N ASP A 154 18.30 -9.37 -1.42
CA ASP A 154 18.83 -8.85 -2.69
C ASP A 154 18.21 -7.49 -3.04
N GLN A 155 17.01 -7.23 -2.52
CA GLN A 155 16.16 -6.09 -2.82
C GLN A 155 16.12 -5.07 -1.67
N GLY A 156 17.21 -4.95 -0.92
CA GLY A 156 17.46 -3.86 0.03
C GLY A 156 17.15 -4.15 1.50
N PHE A 157 16.63 -5.32 1.86
CA PHE A 157 16.46 -5.66 3.27
C PHE A 157 17.75 -6.22 3.87
N ASP A 158 18.16 -5.70 5.04
CA ASP A 158 19.34 -6.19 5.77
C ASP A 158 19.09 -7.57 6.38
N GLU A 159 17.82 -7.88 6.74
CA GLU A 159 17.41 -9.20 7.21
C GLU A 159 16.00 -9.56 6.76
N TRP A 160 15.77 -10.83 6.54
CA TRP A 160 14.50 -11.41 6.18
C TRP A 160 14.23 -12.70 6.94
N PHE A 161 13.00 -12.86 7.44
CA PHE A 161 12.43 -14.10 7.93
C PHE A 161 11.02 -14.24 7.35
N GLY A 162 10.71 -15.31 6.63
CA GLY A 162 9.41 -15.47 6.03
C GLY A 162 9.33 -16.52 4.94
N PHE A 163 8.47 -16.28 3.98
CA PHE A 163 8.14 -17.22 2.91
C PHE A 163 7.89 -16.48 1.60
N GLU A 164 7.97 -17.23 0.50
CA GLU A 164 7.86 -16.63 -0.83
C GLU A 164 6.41 -16.32 -1.19
N THR A 165 5.49 -17.26 -0.99
CA THR A 165 4.05 -17.11 -1.25
C THR A 165 3.21 -18.00 -0.34
N THR A 166 1.92 -17.72 -0.21
CA THR A 166 0.98 -18.45 0.63
C THR A 166 0.32 -19.66 -0.05
N ASP A 167 0.33 -19.73 -1.38
CA ASP A 167 -0.43 -20.74 -2.16
C ASP A 167 0.09 -22.17 -2.03
N ILE A 168 1.25 -22.36 -1.45
CA ILE A 168 2.04 -23.57 -1.45
C ILE A 168 1.42 -24.71 -0.68
N ILE A 169 0.66 -24.40 0.37
CA ILE A 169 0.12 -25.40 1.28
C ILE A 169 -1.00 -26.27 0.67
N TYR A 170 -1.63 -25.84 -0.41
CA TYR A 170 -2.70 -26.62 -1.05
C TYR A 170 -2.23 -27.91 -1.69
N TRP A 171 -0.99 -27.94 -2.06
CA TRP A 171 -0.41 -28.98 -2.90
C TRP A 171 0.49 -29.93 -2.11
N ALA A 172 0.96 -29.51 -0.93
CA ALA A 172 1.82 -30.32 -0.11
C ALA A 172 1.09 -31.52 0.49
N GLY A 173 1.40 -32.71 -0.01
CA GLY A 173 1.00 -33.97 0.62
C GLY A 173 -0.44 -34.43 0.39
N LYS A 174 -1.21 -33.85 -0.53
CA LYS A 174 -2.54 -34.38 -0.88
C LYS A 174 -2.42 -35.56 -1.84
N PRO A 175 -3.12 -36.70 -1.56
CA PRO A 175 -3.10 -37.86 -2.44
C PRO A 175 -3.51 -37.49 -3.88
N GLY A 176 -2.69 -37.92 -4.85
CA GLY A 176 -2.94 -37.70 -6.28
C GLY A 176 -2.46 -36.35 -6.83
N MET A 177 -1.88 -35.49 -6.02
CA MET A 177 -1.22 -34.26 -6.49
C MET A 177 0.28 -34.48 -6.65
N PRO A 178 0.93 -33.98 -7.72
CA PRO A 178 2.37 -34.06 -7.82
C PRO A 178 2.98 -33.31 -6.64
N LEU A 179 3.95 -33.95 -5.95
CA LEU A 179 4.82 -33.28 -5.00
C LEU A 179 5.58 -32.21 -5.80
N ARG A 180 5.06 -30.99 -5.77
CA ARG A 180 5.84 -29.83 -6.17
C ARG A 180 6.86 -29.55 -5.07
N ASP A 181 7.88 -28.79 -5.39
CA ASP A 181 8.97 -28.49 -4.49
C ASP A 181 8.48 -28.16 -3.07
N VAL A 182 9.15 -28.74 -2.08
CA VAL A 182 8.85 -28.47 -0.68
C VAL A 182 9.24 -27.02 -0.38
N HIS A 183 8.29 -26.24 0.09
CA HIS A 183 8.53 -24.85 0.45
C HIS A 183 8.83 -24.72 1.94
N TYR A 184 9.56 -23.67 2.30
CA TYR A 184 10.06 -23.47 3.64
C TYR A 184 9.81 -22.05 4.12
N ILE A 185 9.62 -21.90 5.43
CA ILE A 185 9.96 -20.67 6.11
C ILE A 185 11.49 -20.55 6.04
N ARG A 186 11.95 -19.39 5.62
CA ARG A 186 13.37 -19.12 5.41
C ARG A 186 13.82 -17.91 6.22
N GLU A 187 15.11 -17.83 6.47
CA GLU A 187 15.73 -16.61 6.97
C GLU A 187 17.05 -16.35 6.25
N ALA A 188 17.37 -15.07 6.09
CA ALA A 188 18.62 -14.61 5.54
C ALA A 188 18.98 -13.23 6.06
N LYS A 189 20.28 -12.93 6.07
CA LYS A 189 20.80 -11.56 6.13
C LYS A 189 21.37 -11.18 4.78
N LYS A 190 21.51 -9.88 4.54
CA LYS A 190 22.07 -9.34 3.31
C LYS A 190 23.44 -9.95 3.03
N GLY A 191 23.60 -10.52 1.83
CA GLY A 191 24.82 -11.20 1.40
C GLY A 191 24.94 -12.67 1.85
N GLU A 192 23.96 -13.19 2.59
CA GLU A 192 23.95 -14.60 3.01
C GLU A 192 23.01 -15.44 2.14
N THR A 193 23.32 -16.72 1.96
CA THR A 193 22.40 -17.68 1.37
C THR A 193 21.27 -17.97 2.33
N PRO A 194 19.97 -17.89 1.90
CA PRO A 194 18.85 -18.18 2.76
C PRO A 194 18.88 -19.58 3.36
N ARG A 195 18.60 -19.69 4.65
CA ARG A 195 18.48 -20.96 5.37
C ARG A 195 17.02 -21.39 5.46
N ASN A 196 16.75 -22.65 5.21
CA ASN A 196 15.46 -23.27 5.48
C ASN A 196 15.32 -23.50 6.99
N ILE A 197 14.27 -22.93 7.59
CA ILE A 197 14.00 -23.00 9.03
C ILE A 197 12.98 -24.09 9.34
N ARG A 198 11.88 -24.12 8.58
CA ARG A 198 10.77 -25.06 8.80
C ARG A 198 10.01 -25.26 7.49
N VAL A 199 9.53 -26.48 7.27
CA VAL A 199 8.61 -26.76 6.14
C VAL A 199 7.37 -25.90 6.30
N TYR A 200 6.93 -25.29 5.20
CA TYR A 200 5.71 -24.49 5.18
C TYR A 200 4.53 -25.40 4.80
N ASP A 201 4.03 -26.13 5.77
CA ASP A 201 2.86 -27.01 5.73
C ASP A 201 1.66 -26.36 6.43
N GLU A 202 0.56 -27.11 6.59
CA GLU A 202 -0.65 -26.61 7.25
C GLU A 202 -0.40 -26.25 8.73
N ASP A 203 0.36 -27.05 9.44
CA ASP A 203 0.70 -26.77 10.84
C ASP A 203 1.54 -25.50 10.98
N THR A 204 2.48 -25.29 10.08
CA THR A 204 3.27 -24.07 10.02
C THR A 204 2.40 -22.88 9.60
N ARG A 205 1.45 -23.06 8.68
CA ARG A 205 0.51 -22.00 8.27
C ARG A 205 -0.31 -21.48 9.46
N ARG A 206 -0.73 -22.35 10.38
CA ARG A 206 -1.43 -21.95 11.62
C ARG A 206 -0.57 -21.13 12.58
N GLN A 207 0.75 -21.25 12.49
CA GLN A 207 1.69 -20.63 13.42
C GLN A 207 2.43 -19.43 12.83
N VAL A 208 2.41 -19.30 11.49
CA VAL A 208 3.31 -18.36 10.81
C VAL A 208 3.10 -16.91 11.24
N ASP A 209 1.87 -16.42 11.35
CA ASP A 209 1.62 -15.03 11.72
C ASP A 209 2.06 -14.72 13.15
N ARG A 210 1.98 -15.70 14.08
CA ARG A 210 2.59 -15.60 15.39
C ARG A 210 4.12 -15.55 15.30
N MET A 211 4.75 -16.40 14.48
CA MET A 211 6.20 -16.40 14.30
C MET A 211 6.70 -15.06 13.74
N LEU A 212 5.95 -14.47 12.79
CA LEU A 212 6.27 -13.14 12.23
C LEU A 212 6.15 -12.05 13.30
N THR A 213 5.10 -12.11 14.10
CA THR A 213 4.85 -11.18 15.21
C THR A 213 5.97 -11.25 16.24
N ASP A 214 6.37 -12.46 16.66
CA ASP A 214 7.44 -12.65 17.62
C ASP A 214 8.78 -12.09 17.11
N ARG A 215 9.06 -12.26 15.81
CA ARG A 215 10.26 -11.65 15.17
C ARG A 215 10.19 -10.13 15.15
N ALA A 216 9.02 -9.55 14.84
CA ALA A 216 8.82 -8.11 14.84
C ALA A 216 8.95 -7.52 16.25
N VAL A 217 8.36 -8.16 17.25
CA VAL A 217 8.46 -7.77 18.66
C VAL A 217 9.91 -7.84 19.15
N ASP A 218 10.63 -8.93 18.84
CA ASP A 218 12.05 -9.07 19.19
C ASP A 218 12.92 -7.99 18.52
N TYR A 219 12.69 -7.72 17.23
CA TYR A 219 13.41 -6.68 16.48
C TYR A 219 13.19 -5.29 17.10
N ILE A 220 11.93 -4.95 17.42
CA ILE A 220 11.57 -3.67 18.04
C ILE A 220 12.18 -3.57 19.44
N SER A 221 12.10 -4.62 20.25
CA SER A 221 12.62 -4.62 21.62
C SER A 221 14.14 -4.46 21.71
N LYS A 222 14.86 -4.88 20.67
CA LYS A 222 16.30 -4.68 20.53
C LYS A 222 16.69 -3.32 19.95
N SER A 223 15.73 -2.59 19.39
CA SER A 223 15.94 -1.23 18.88
C SER A 223 15.80 -0.22 20.02
N ARG A 224 16.64 0.81 20.05
CA ARG A 224 16.65 1.82 21.11
C ARG A 224 16.50 3.22 20.53
N SER A 225 15.99 4.13 21.34
CA SER A 225 16.00 5.56 21.01
C SER A 225 17.44 6.04 20.83
N GLY A 226 17.68 6.74 19.71
CA GLY A 226 19.04 7.19 19.34
C GLY A 226 19.82 6.24 18.44
N ASP A 227 19.34 5.01 18.22
CA ASP A 227 19.85 4.13 17.18
C ASP A 227 19.53 4.70 15.79
N ARG A 228 20.18 4.15 14.75
CA ARG A 228 19.74 4.38 13.37
C ARG A 228 18.26 4.02 13.24
N PRO A 229 17.45 4.85 12.56
CA PRO A 229 16.03 4.55 12.36
C PRO A 229 15.87 3.22 11.60
N PHE A 230 14.74 2.57 11.78
CA PHE A 230 14.45 1.33 11.06
C PHE A 230 13.26 1.49 10.11
N PHE A 231 13.31 0.71 9.04
CA PHE A 231 12.16 0.34 8.23
C PHE A 231 11.87 -1.15 8.47
N LEU A 232 10.76 -1.42 9.14
CA LEU A 232 10.29 -2.77 9.42
C LEU A 232 9.03 -3.03 8.58
N TYR A 233 9.12 -3.99 7.67
CA TYR A 233 8.00 -4.44 6.83
C TYR A 233 7.50 -5.80 7.33
N VAL A 234 6.23 -5.88 7.73
CA VAL A 234 5.59 -7.09 8.27
C VAL A 234 4.39 -7.47 7.39
N PRO A 235 4.63 -8.16 6.27
CA PRO A 235 3.56 -8.69 5.42
C PRO A 235 3.08 -10.04 5.95
N PHE A 236 1.91 -10.03 6.59
CA PHE A 236 1.27 -11.21 7.16
C PHE A 236 0.79 -12.20 6.11
N ALA A 237 0.53 -13.45 6.54
CA ALA A 237 -0.21 -14.43 5.75
C ALA A 237 -1.74 -14.26 5.89
N PHE A 238 -2.21 -13.63 6.95
CA PHE A 238 -3.63 -13.31 7.17
C PHE A 238 -4.10 -12.29 6.10
N SER A 239 -5.24 -12.48 5.45
CA SER A 239 -6.24 -13.57 5.53
C SER A 239 -6.19 -14.50 4.30
N HIS A 240 -5.04 -14.59 3.63
CA HIS A 240 -4.92 -15.47 2.45
C HIS A 240 -5.38 -16.88 2.80
N HIS A 241 -6.13 -17.47 1.90
CA HIS A 241 -6.66 -18.81 2.08
C HIS A 241 -5.54 -19.88 2.14
N PRO A 242 -5.68 -20.92 2.96
CA PRO A 242 -6.68 -21.08 4.00
C PRO A 242 -6.40 -20.14 5.18
N ALA A 243 -7.44 -19.43 5.62
CA ALA A 243 -7.37 -18.60 6.83
C ALA A 243 -7.38 -19.54 8.05
N LEU A 244 -6.21 -19.93 8.50
CA LEU A 244 -6.00 -20.89 9.60
C LEU A 244 -5.45 -20.16 10.82
N ALA A 245 -6.22 -20.12 11.89
CA ALA A 245 -5.81 -19.51 13.14
C ALA A 245 -4.79 -20.37 13.91
N HIS A 246 -3.92 -19.70 14.67
CA HIS A 246 -3.12 -20.35 15.69
C HIS A 246 -4.03 -21.12 16.68
N PRO A 247 -3.60 -22.29 17.20
CA PRO A 247 -4.40 -23.11 18.12
C PRO A 247 -5.00 -22.34 19.31
N ASP A 248 -4.28 -21.31 19.80
CA ASP A 248 -4.76 -20.45 20.89
C ASP A 248 -6.03 -19.66 20.55
N PHE A 249 -6.34 -19.45 19.28
CA PHE A 249 -7.51 -18.70 18.82
C PHE A 249 -8.62 -19.57 18.26
N LYS A 250 -8.36 -20.84 18.03
CA LYS A 250 -9.31 -21.78 17.44
C LYS A 250 -10.60 -21.88 18.25
N GLY A 251 -11.75 -21.66 17.59
CA GLY A 251 -13.07 -21.72 18.21
C GLY A 251 -13.42 -20.53 19.11
N LYS A 252 -12.67 -19.42 19.03
CA LYS A 252 -12.93 -18.22 19.86
C LYS A 252 -13.83 -17.18 19.18
N SER A 253 -14.13 -17.37 17.90
CA SER A 253 -14.99 -16.47 17.13
C SER A 253 -16.25 -17.19 16.64
N PRO A 254 -17.42 -16.53 16.62
CA PRO A 254 -18.60 -17.03 15.93
C PRO A 254 -18.42 -17.09 14.41
N GLY A 255 -17.45 -16.37 13.85
CA GLY A 255 -17.10 -16.35 12.43
C GLY A 255 -16.29 -17.55 11.92
N GLY A 256 -16.19 -18.64 12.72
CA GLY A 256 -15.43 -19.83 12.36
C GLY A 256 -13.92 -19.56 12.18
N GLU A 257 -13.24 -20.37 11.38
CA GLU A 257 -11.77 -20.26 11.19
C GLU A 257 -11.33 -18.88 10.68
N PHE A 258 -12.10 -18.24 9.83
CA PHE A 258 -11.80 -16.87 9.38
C PHE A 258 -11.87 -15.88 10.54
N GLY A 259 -12.95 -15.94 11.32
CA GLY A 259 -13.11 -15.07 12.49
C GLY A 259 -12.04 -15.32 13.56
N ASP A 260 -11.67 -16.58 13.80
CA ASP A 260 -10.57 -16.95 14.69
C ASP A 260 -9.23 -16.34 14.22
N SER A 261 -8.96 -16.41 12.90
CA SER A 261 -7.76 -15.81 12.30
C SER A 261 -7.79 -14.28 12.38
N LEU A 262 -8.97 -13.65 12.30
CA LEU A 262 -9.12 -12.22 12.45
C LEU A 262 -8.84 -11.77 13.89
N LEU A 263 -9.31 -12.52 14.89
CA LEU A 263 -8.98 -12.27 16.30
C LEU A 263 -7.48 -12.39 16.55
N GLU A 264 -6.83 -13.41 15.97
CA GLU A 264 -5.38 -13.57 16.04
C GLU A 264 -4.66 -12.39 15.38
N HIS A 265 -5.09 -11.97 14.19
CA HIS A 265 -4.46 -10.85 13.49
C HIS A 265 -4.57 -9.54 14.28
N ASP A 266 -5.74 -9.24 14.84
CA ASP A 266 -5.95 -8.08 15.71
C ASP A 266 -5.03 -8.12 16.93
N HIS A 267 -4.88 -9.30 17.57
CA HIS A 267 -3.95 -9.53 18.66
C HIS A 267 -2.49 -9.30 18.23
N ASN A 268 -2.07 -9.85 17.08
CA ASN A 268 -0.72 -9.74 16.57
C ASN A 268 -0.32 -8.30 16.27
N VAL A 269 -1.20 -7.55 15.59
CA VAL A 269 -1.02 -6.10 15.36
C VAL A 269 -0.88 -5.38 16.69
N GLY A 270 -1.78 -5.68 17.66
CA GLY A 270 -1.72 -5.11 19.00
C GLY A 270 -0.39 -5.37 19.71
N SER A 271 0.12 -6.61 19.64
CA SER A 271 1.38 -7.00 20.28
C SER A 271 2.58 -6.23 19.71
N ILE A 272 2.62 -5.98 18.39
CA ILE A 272 3.66 -5.18 17.75
C ILE A 272 3.59 -3.71 18.20
N LEU A 273 2.37 -3.14 18.30
CA LEU A 273 2.16 -1.78 18.81
C LEU A 273 2.56 -1.64 20.28
N ASP A 274 2.27 -2.65 21.10
CA ASP A 274 2.68 -2.70 22.51
C ASP A 274 4.22 -2.75 22.65
N ALA A 275 4.91 -3.49 21.76
CA ALA A 275 6.36 -3.53 21.75
C ALA A 275 6.98 -2.17 21.42
N LEU A 276 6.42 -1.39 20.49
CA LEU A 276 6.85 -0.01 20.22
C LEU A 276 6.70 0.87 21.47
N THR A 277 5.59 0.71 22.18
CA THR A 277 5.31 1.46 23.42
C THR A 277 6.30 1.09 24.52
N ALA A 278 6.50 -0.21 24.74
CA ALA A 278 7.43 -0.72 25.74
C ALA A 278 8.90 -0.32 25.47
N ALA A 279 9.26 -0.21 24.20
CA ALA A 279 10.60 0.25 23.78
C ALA A 279 10.76 1.79 23.80
N GLY A 280 9.70 2.56 24.09
CA GLY A 280 9.70 4.03 24.06
C GLY A 280 9.86 4.61 22.65
N LEU A 281 9.46 3.87 21.61
CA LEU A 281 9.64 4.23 20.21
C LEU A 281 8.35 4.73 19.52
N SER A 282 7.20 4.61 20.19
CA SER A 282 5.88 4.94 19.60
C SER A 282 5.81 6.33 19.00
N ASP A 283 6.30 7.36 19.71
CA ASP A 283 6.15 8.77 19.30
C ASP A 283 7.00 9.11 18.07
N ASN A 284 8.11 8.41 17.89
CA ASN A 284 9.00 8.60 16.74
C ASN A 284 8.86 7.44 15.71
N THR A 285 7.70 6.82 15.61
CA THR A 285 7.43 5.78 14.63
C THR A 285 6.17 6.08 13.82
N MET A 286 6.33 6.18 12.50
CA MET A 286 5.20 6.14 11.58
C MET A 286 4.78 4.70 11.37
N VAL A 287 3.58 4.37 11.77
CA VAL A 287 2.99 3.03 11.62
C VAL A 287 1.92 3.07 10.54
N ILE A 288 2.00 2.15 9.58
CA ILE A 288 1.03 1.94 8.52
C ILE A 288 0.50 0.51 8.64
N TRP A 289 -0.82 0.34 8.56
CA TRP A 289 -1.48 -0.94 8.36
C TRP A 289 -2.39 -0.84 7.14
N ALA A 290 -2.28 -1.78 6.21
CA ALA A 290 -3.07 -1.82 4.98
C ALA A 290 -3.29 -3.26 4.51
N SER A 291 -4.17 -3.45 3.51
CA SER A 291 -4.30 -4.72 2.76
C SER A 291 -3.77 -4.56 1.34
N ASP A 292 -3.25 -5.65 0.78
CA ASP A 292 -2.68 -5.66 -0.58
C ASP A 292 -3.72 -5.84 -1.70
N ASN A 293 -4.88 -6.41 -1.41
CA ASN A 293 -6.04 -6.50 -2.31
C ASN A 293 -7.30 -6.85 -1.53
N GLY A 294 -8.42 -6.84 -2.23
CA GLY A 294 -9.72 -7.22 -1.67
C GLY A 294 -9.86 -8.71 -1.37
N PRO A 295 -11.05 -9.15 -0.91
CA PRO A 295 -11.29 -10.51 -0.46
C PRO A 295 -11.17 -11.51 -1.61
N SER A 296 -10.86 -12.75 -1.26
CA SER A 296 -10.77 -13.87 -2.20
C SER A 296 -11.89 -14.88 -1.91
N PRO A 297 -13.08 -14.71 -2.46
CA PRO A 297 -14.16 -15.66 -2.30
C PRO A 297 -13.93 -16.83 -3.26
N LEU A 298 -13.02 -17.74 -2.93
CA LEU A 298 -12.92 -19.02 -3.65
C LEU A 298 -13.78 -20.07 -2.96
N PRO A 299 -15.11 -20.13 -3.23
CA PRO A 299 -16.00 -21.14 -2.66
C PRO A 299 -15.69 -22.56 -3.15
N THR A 300 -14.80 -22.67 -4.14
CA THR A 300 -14.46 -23.93 -4.79
C THR A 300 -13.55 -24.83 -3.96
N VAL A 301 -12.88 -24.31 -2.93
CA VAL A 301 -11.94 -25.13 -2.16
C VAL A 301 -12.55 -25.72 -0.90
N THR A 302 -13.30 -24.97 -0.13
CA THR A 302 -14.24 -25.47 0.91
C THR A 302 -15.22 -24.37 1.34
N PRO A 303 -16.50 -24.69 1.66
CA PRO A 303 -17.47 -23.72 2.18
C PRO A 303 -17.08 -23.09 3.54
N GLN A 304 -16.13 -23.72 4.25
CA GLN A 304 -15.67 -23.29 5.58
C GLN A 304 -14.67 -22.14 5.52
N TRP A 305 -14.19 -21.77 4.34
CA TRP A 305 -13.13 -20.77 4.16
C TRP A 305 -13.67 -19.49 3.52
N THR A 306 -14.73 -18.95 4.12
CA THR A 306 -15.20 -17.61 3.75
C THR A 306 -14.07 -16.63 3.98
N ILE A 307 -13.72 -15.84 2.98
CA ILE A 307 -12.47 -15.13 2.95
C ILE A 307 -12.74 -13.63 2.84
N GLY A 308 -13.26 -13.09 3.93
CA GLY A 308 -13.42 -11.66 4.10
C GLY A 308 -14.66 -11.06 3.46
N ASP A 309 -14.78 -9.77 3.59
CA ASP A 309 -15.92 -8.96 3.16
C ASP A 309 -15.44 -7.67 2.48
N ALA A 310 -15.97 -7.39 1.30
CA ALA A 310 -15.72 -6.15 0.57
C ALA A 310 -16.50 -4.93 1.10
N GLY A 311 -17.32 -5.12 2.13
CA GLY A 311 -18.19 -4.06 2.68
C GLY A 311 -19.25 -3.61 1.68
N PRO A 312 -19.43 -2.30 1.48
CA PRO A 312 -20.45 -1.79 0.58
C PRO A 312 -20.12 -1.99 -0.90
N TRP A 313 -18.89 -2.39 -1.23
CA TRP A 313 -18.39 -2.49 -2.59
C TRP A 313 -18.72 -3.84 -3.24
N ARG A 314 -18.63 -3.92 -4.54
CA ARG A 314 -18.67 -5.17 -5.33
C ARG A 314 -17.26 -5.48 -5.83
N GLY A 315 -16.90 -6.75 -5.87
CA GLY A 315 -15.65 -7.23 -6.44
C GLY A 315 -14.82 -8.07 -5.47
N GLU A 316 -13.86 -8.76 -6.04
CA GLU A 316 -12.99 -9.73 -5.40
C GLU A 316 -11.60 -9.69 -6.04
N ILE A 317 -10.61 -10.31 -5.41
CA ILE A 317 -9.25 -10.44 -5.95
C ILE A 317 -9.28 -10.77 -7.44
N GLY A 318 -8.37 -10.17 -8.21
CA GLY A 318 -8.27 -10.39 -9.65
C GLY A 318 -9.21 -9.54 -10.50
N THR A 319 -10.10 -8.75 -9.90
CA THR A 319 -10.96 -7.81 -10.63
C THR A 319 -10.46 -6.37 -10.45
N VAL A 320 -11.00 -5.43 -11.24
CA VAL A 320 -10.74 -3.99 -11.06
C VAL A 320 -11.94 -3.27 -10.44
N LEU A 321 -12.87 -4.02 -9.85
CA LEU A 321 -14.02 -3.50 -9.12
C LEU A 321 -13.60 -2.94 -7.75
N GLU A 322 -14.41 -1.99 -7.21
CA GLU A 322 -14.06 -1.32 -5.94
C GLU A 322 -13.85 -2.31 -4.78
N GLY A 323 -14.61 -3.42 -4.73
CA GLY A 323 -14.47 -4.43 -3.67
C GLY A 323 -13.12 -5.12 -3.64
N ASN A 324 -12.38 -5.08 -4.75
CA ASN A 324 -11.01 -5.56 -4.79
C ASN A 324 -9.98 -4.45 -4.58
N ILE A 325 -10.09 -3.38 -5.36
CA ILE A 325 -9.03 -2.37 -5.43
C ILE A 325 -9.11 -1.33 -4.30
N ARG A 326 -10.24 -1.22 -3.63
CA ARG A 326 -10.45 -0.29 -2.52
C ARG A 326 -10.40 -1.06 -1.20
N THR A 327 -9.26 -0.98 -0.53
CA THR A 327 -8.95 -1.75 0.69
C THR A 327 -8.81 -0.83 1.90
N PRO A 328 -8.87 -1.37 3.13
CA PRO A 328 -8.62 -0.57 4.31
C PRO A 328 -7.15 -0.18 4.42
N CYS A 329 -6.91 1.06 4.86
CA CYS A 329 -5.58 1.57 5.21
C CYS A 329 -5.67 2.58 6.35
N MET A 330 -4.79 2.42 7.32
CA MET A 330 -4.71 3.25 8.52
C MET A 330 -3.27 3.68 8.75
N ILE A 331 -3.05 4.93 9.16
CA ILE A 331 -1.72 5.50 9.37
C ILE A 331 -1.70 6.24 10.70
N ARG A 332 -0.75 5.90 11.56
CA ARG A 332 -0.55 6.56 12.85
C ARG A 332 0.88 7.07 12.97
N TRP A 333 1.01 8.30 13.40
CA TRP A 333 2.30 8.88 13.77
C TRP A 333 2.05 9.95 14.85
N PRO A 334 2.20 9.60 16.13
CA PRO A 334 1.88 10.51 17.22
C PRO A 334 2.62 11.85 17.10
N GLY A 335 1.91 12.94 17.40
CA GLY A 335 2.45 14.29 17.28
C GLY A 335 2.65 14.82 15.85
N ARG A 336 2.49 13.99 14.82
CA ARG A 336 2.65 14.39 13.40
C ARG A 336 1.36 14.20 12.60
N ILE A 337 0.62 13.14 12.86
CA ILE A 337 -0.69 12.89 12.25
C ILE A 337 -1.75 13.05 13.34
N PRO A 338 -2.67 13.99 13.23
CA PRO A 338 -3.77 14.13 14.19
C PRO A 338 -4.62 12.86 14.25
N GLY A 339 -4.96 12.41 15.46
CA GLY A 339 -5.86 11.29 15.66
C GLY A 339 -7.30 11.60 15.24
N GLY A 340 -8.10 10.54 14.99
CA GLY A 340 -9.51 10.64 14.62
C GLY A 340 -9.78 11.13 13.20
N ARG A 341 -8.77 11.30 12.36
CA ARG A 341 -8.97 11.73 10.98
C ARG A 341 -9.51 10.59 10.12
N VAL A 342 -10.51 10.93 9.31
CA VAL A 342 -11.05 10.05 8.28
C VAL A 342 -11.04 10.80 6.95
N SER A 343 -10.54 10.17 5.90
CA SER A 343 -10.50 10.81 4.58
C SER A 343 -10.92 9.87 3.46
N ASN A 344 -11.76 10.39 2.56
CA ASN A 344 -12.20 9.72 1.35
C ASN A 344 -11.46 10.21 0.08
N HIS A 345 -10.37 10.94 0.23
CA HIS A 345 -9.51 11.28 -0.91
C HIS A 345 -8.79 10.03 -1.43
N ILE A 346 -8.60 9.98 -2.74
CA ILE A 346 -7.87 8.89 -3.39
C ILE A 346 -6.41 8.90 -2.91
N VAL A 347 -5.95 7.75 -2.45
CA VAL A 347 -4.54 7.44 -2.21
C VAL A 347 -4.28 6.07 -2.82
N ALA A 348 -3.14 5.87 -3.44
CA ALA A 348 -2.76 4.58 -4.01
C ALA A 348 -1.55 3.99 -3.28
N ILE A 349 -1.43 2.67 -3.28
CA ILE A 349 -0.35 1.95 -2.58
C ILE A 349 1.06 2.38 -3.05
N LEU A 350 1.18 2.71 -4.33
CA LEU A 350 2.43 3.20 -4.93
C LEU A 350 2.83 4.62 -4.44
N ASP A 351 1.91 5.36 -3.81
CA ASP A 351 2.21 6.67 -3.23
C ASP A 351 3.10 6.60 -1.99
N PHE A 352 3.16 5.43 -1.34
CA PHE A 352 4.02 5.26 -0.17
C PHE A 352 5.50 5.41 -0.51
N PHE A 353 5.97 4.99 -1.69
CA PHE A 353 7.39 5.13 -2.03
C PHE A 353 7.86 6.60 -1.99
N PRO A 354 7.30 7.55 -2.80
CA PRO A 354 7.74 8.95 -2.74
C PRO A 354 7.40 9.63 -1.41
N THR A 355 6.32 9.21 -0.74
CA THR A 355 5.95 9.74 0.57
C THR A 355 6.97 9.37 1.63
N LEU A 356 7.39 8.10 1.69
CA LEU A 356 8.41 7.63 2.63
C LEU A 356 9.78 8.22 2.27
N ALA A 357 10.10 8.38 0.99
CA ALA A 357 11.30 9.09 0.55
C ALA A 357 11.32 10.52 1.11
N ARG A 358 10.22 11.26 0.99
CA ARG A 358 10.09 12.62 1.52
C ARG A 358 10.27 12.67 3.04
N ILE A 359 9.61 11.76 3.76
CA ILE A 359 9.66 11.71 5.24
C ILE A 359 11.06 11.34 5.75
N ALA A 360 11.71 10.38 5.09
CA ALA A 360 13.01 9.86 5.47
C ALA A 360 14.20 10.69 4.96
N GLY A 361 13.96 11.66 4.09
CA GLY A 361 15.03 12.36 3.37
C GLY A 361 15.75 11.47 2.36
N GLY A 362 15.05 10.48 1.81
CA GLY A 362 15.52 9.62 0.75
C GLY A 362 15.38 10.25 -0.64
N LYS A 363 15.91 9.59 -1.66
CA LYS A 363 15.87 10.08 -3.04
C LYS A 363 14.91 9.24 -3.87
N VAL A 364 13.98 9.91 -4.56
CA VAL A 364 13.15 9.28 -5.59
C VAL A 364 13.98 9.14 -6.87
N PRO A 365 13.99 7.96 -7.53
CA PRO A 365 14.67 7.78 -8.81
C PRO A 365 14.17 8.74 -9.88
N THR A 366 15.08 9.27 -10.70
CA THR A 366 14.77 10.20 -11.82
C THR A 366 15.07 9.61 -13.18
N ASP A 367 15.70 8.45 -13.22
CA ASP A 367 16.08 7.71 -14.43
C ASP A 367 14.94 6.88 -15.05
N ARG A 368 13.82 6.81 -14.36
CA ARG A 368 12.64 6.00 -14.71
C ARG A 368 11.36 6.72 -14.32
N PRO A 369 10.17 6.38 -14.91
CA PRO A 369 8.90 6.97 -14.50
C PRO A 369 8.53 6.51 -13.08
N MET A 370 8.13 7.48 -12.27
CA MET A 370 7.52 7.24 -10.96
C MET A 370 6.03 7.60 -11.07
N ASP A 371 5.17 6.64 -10.74
CA ASP A 371 3.72 6.82 -10.83
C ASP A 371 3.11 7.22 -9.48
N GLY A 372 3.84 6.99 -8.40
CA GLY A 372 3.50 7.45 -7.05
C GLY A 372 3.64 8.95 -6.90
N VAL A 373 2.81 9.53 -6.03
CA VAL A 373 2.87 10.95 -5.65
C VAL A 373 3.09 11.09 -4.14
N ASP A 374 3.83 12.11 -3.74
CA ASP A 374 4.08 12.39 -2.32
C ASP A 374 2.79 12.82 -1.61
N GLN A 375 2.41 12.11 -0.55
CA GLN A 375 1.25 12.35 0.29
C GLN A 375 1.63 12.88 1.69
N SER A 376 2.90 13.20 1.94
CA SER A 376 3.38 13.54 3.28
C SER A 376 2.66 14.73 3.90
N ALA A 377 2.40 15.79 3.12
CA ALA A 377 1.66 16.97 3.56
C ALA A 377 0.18 16.63 3.85
N PHE A 378 -0.44 15.79 3.02
CA PHE A 378 -1.81 15.32 3.22
C PHE A 378 -1.91 14.42 4.46
N PHE A 379 -1.01 13.44 4.65
CA PHE A 379 -1.05 12.56 5.82
C PHE A 379 -0.88 13.34 7.13
N THR A 380 0.03 14.29 7.16
CA THR A 380 0.28 15.12 8.36
C THR A 380 -0.75 16.23 8.59
N GLY A 381 -1.75 16.39 7.71
CA GLY A 381 -2.78 17.42 7.84
C GLY A 381 -2.31 18.84 7.49
N LYS A 382 -1.12 18.99 6.93
CA LYS A 382 -0.62 20.26 6.39
C LYS A 382 -1.30 20.65 5.08
N GLN A 383 -1.94 19.69 4.44
CA GLN A 383 -2.73 19.84 3.24
C GLN A 383 -4.03 19.05 3.41
N GLU A 384 -5.16 19.63 2.98
CA GLU A 384 -6.48 19.01 3.09
C GLU A 384 -6.70 17.92 2.07
N ASN A 385 -6.31 18.17 0.81
CA ASN A 385 -6.55 17.28 -0.31
C ASN A 385 -5.35 16.35 -0.57
N SER A 386 -5.64 15.13 -1.01
CA SER A 386 -4.61 14.25 -1.59
C SER A 386 -4.01 14.87 -2.87
N ASN A 387 -2.75 14.56 -3.14
CA ASN A 387 -2.09 14.92 -4.39
C ASN A 387 -2.48 14.00 -5.56
N ARG A 388 -3.37 13.03 -5.32
CA ARG A 388 -3.88 12.09 -6.31
C ARG A 388 -5.37 12.27 -6.51
N ASP A 389 -5.81 12.37 -7.76
CA ASP A 389 -7.24 12.44 -8.12
C ASP A 389 -7.70 11.29 -9.03
N HIS A 390 -6.78 10.45 -9.51
CA HIS A 390 -7.09 9.33 -10.40
C HIS A 390 -6.21 8.10 -10.15
N VAL A 391 -6.71 6.94 -10.62
CA VAL A 391 -5.97 5.67 -10.65
C VAL A 391 -6.22 4.98 -11.97
N LEU A 392 -5.16 4.49 -12.61
CA LEU A 392 -5.21 3.60 -13.76
C LEU A 392 -5.19 2.16 -13.28
N LEU A 393 -6.16 1.35 -13.70
CA LEU A 393 -6.37 0.01 -13.21
C LEU A 393 -6.12 -1.02 -14.31
N PHE A 394 -5.10 -1.84 -14.10
CA PHE A 394 -4.67 -2.84 -15.06
C PHE A 394 -5.03 -4.25 -14.61
N LEU A 395 -5.22 -5.13 -15.58
CA LEU A 395 -5.26 -6.58 -15.39
C LEU A 395 -4.31 -7.23 -16.40
N GLY A 396 -3.25 -7.86 -15.92
CA GLY A 396 -2.16 -8.25 -16.79
C GLY A 396 -1.52 -7.03 -17.43
N GLN A 397 -1.48 -7.00 -18.76
CA GLN A 397 -0.94 -5.88 -19.53
C GLN A 397 -2.04 -4.91 -20.03
N LYS A 398 -3.31 -5.18 -19.75
CA LYS A 398 -4.44 -4.43 -20.30
C LYS A 398 -4.95 -3.40 -19.29
N LEU A 399 -5.14 -2.14 -19.72
CA LEU A 399 -5.87 -1.14 -18.96
C LEU A 399 -7.37 -1.48 -18.99
N MET A 400 -7.92 -1.78 -17.83
CA MET A 400 -9.32 -2.21 -17.66
C MET A 400 -10.25 -1.07 -17.27
N ALA A 401 -9.76 -0.15 -16.44
CA ALA A 401 -10.57 0.95 -15.95
C ALA A 401 -9.72 2.16 -15.55
N VAL A 402 -10.36 3.34 -15.56
CA VAL A 402 -9.83 4.57 -14.98
C VAL A 402 -10.78 5.03 -13.90
N LYS A 403 -10.28 5.21 -12.69
CA LYS A 403 -10.99 5.84 -11.58
C LYS A 403 -10.54 7.29 -11.49
N TRP A 404 -11.49 8.21 -11.49
CA TRP A 404 -11.24 9.64 -11.32
C TRP A 404 -12.26 10.22 -10.34
N ARG A 405 -11.78 10.73 -9.21
CA ARG A 405 -12.63 11.24 -8.13
C ARG A 405 -13.70 10.20 -7.71
N ASN A 406 -14.97 10.53 -7.85
CA ASN A 406 -16.09 9.63 -7.56
C ASN A 406 -16.59 8.84 -8.78
N PHE A 407 -15.95 8.98 -9.93
CA PHE A 407 -16.34 8.27 -11.14
C PHE A 407 -15.34 7.18 -11.47
N LYS A 408 -15.84 6.10 -12.04
CA LYS A 408 -15.03 5.02 -12.56
C LYS A 408 -15.53 4.62 -13.92
N ILE A 409 -14.63 4.61 -14.89
CA ILE A 409 -14.92 4.25 -16.27
C ILE A 409 -14.22 2.93 -16.54
N HIS A 410 -15.02 1.89 -16.75
CA HIS A 410 -14.54 0.59 -17.20
C HIS A 410 -14.48 0.57 -18.72
N LEU A 411 -13.33 0.19 -19.25
CA LEU A 411 -13.09 0.01 -20.67
C LEU A 411 -13.50 -1.38 -21.13
N ASP A 412 -13.34 -2.35 -20.23
CA ASP A 412 -13.69 -3.76 -20.41
C ASP A 412 -14.22 -4.35 -19.11
N GLY A 413 -14.89 -5.49 -19.19
CA GLY A 413 -15.54 -6.16 -18.06
C GLY A 413 -14.77 -7.37 -17.55
N LEU A 414 -14.72 -7.52 -16.22
CA LEU A 414 -14.40 -8.76 -15.54
C LEU A 414 -15.05 -8.72 -14.15
N ASP A 415 -16.09 -9.51 -13.97
CA ASP A 415 -16.87 -9.50 -12.73
C ASP A 415 -16.32 -10.47 -11.66
N ARG A 416 -15.56 -11.48 -12.08
CA ARG A 416 -15.01 -12.53 -11.21
C ARG A 416 -13.62 -12.95 -11.64
N VAL A 417 -12.80 -13.40 -10.69
CA VAL A 417 -11.41 -13.84 -10.94
C VAL A 417 -11.31 -15.00 -11.91
N ASP A 418 -12.32 -15.90 -11.90
CA ASP A 418 -12.43 -17.05 -12.79
C ASP A 418 -13.20 -16.77 -14.08
N GLY A 419 -13.60 -15.51 -14.29
CA GLY A 419 -14.32 -15.06 -15.46
C GLY A 419 -13.43 -14.83 -16.68
N VAL A 420 -14.09 -14.54 -17.80
CA VAL A 420 -13.43 -14.12 -19.05
C VAL A 420 -13.53 -12.60 -19.14
N ILE A 421 -12.44 -11.97 -19.61
CA ILE A 421 -12.48 -10.52 -19.91
C ILE A 421 -13.46 -10.31 -21.05
N GLU A 422 -14.51 -9.55 -20.79
CA GLU A 422 -15.47 -9.10 -21.80
C GLU A 422 -14.91 -7.86 -22.50
N ASP A 423 -14.62 -7.99 -23.79
CA ASP A 423 -14.19 -6.85 -24.62
C ASP A 423 -15.42 -6.05 -25.06
N TRP A 424 -15.59 -4.88 -24.46
CA TRP A 424 -16.72 -4.01 -24.74
C TRP A 424 -16.39 -3.03 -25.87
N SER A 425 -17.28 -2.96 -26.86
CA SER A 425 -17.18 -1.95 -27.91
C SER A 425 -17.40 -0.52 -27.38
N PHE A 426 -18.04 -0.39 -26.21
CA PHE A 426 -18.36 0.90 -25.59
C PHE A 426 -18.10 0.85 -24.08
N PRO A 427 -17.37 1.82 -23.50
CA PRO A 427 -17.09 1.88 -22.06
C PRO A 427 -18.34 2.02 -21.19
N ARG A 428 -18.24 1.66 -19.94
CA ARG A 428 -19.28 1.85 -18.91
C ARG A 428 -18.76 2.76 -17.82
N ALA A 429 -19.57 3.70 -17.37
CA ALA A 429 -19.22 4.62 -16.29
C ALA A 429 -20.15 4.46 -15.10
N PHE A 430 -19.59 4.66 -13.89
CA PHE A 430 -20.30 4.52 -12.63
C PHE A 430 -19.97 5.69 -11.71
N ASN A 431 -20.96 6.18 -10.97
CA ASN A 431 -20.76 7.14 -9.91
C ASN A 431 -20.67 6.38 -8.57
N LEU A 432 -19.46 6.19 -8.07
CA LEU A 432 -19.17 5.40 -6.88
C LEU A 432 -19.80 5.92 -5.58
N ALA A 433 -20.16 7.20 -5.53
CA ALA A 433 -20.86 7.78 -4.38
C ALA A 433 -22.35 7.38 -4.34
N ALA A 434 -22.98 7.26 -5.51
CA ALA A 434 -24.40 6.91 -5.64
C ALA A 434 -24.58 5.40 -5.88
N ASP A 435 -23.59 4.75 -6.50
CA ASP A 435 -23.62 3.36 -6.90
C ASP A 435 -22.32 2.64 -6.50
N PRO A 436 -22.13 2.31 -5.22
CA PRO A 436 -20.93 1.64 -4.74
C PRO A 436 -20.76 0.21 -5.27
N LYS A 437 -21.82 -0.37 -5.84
CA LYS A 437 -21.82 -1.72 -6.43
C LYS A 437 -21.51 -1.72 -7.93
N GLU A 438 -21.32 -0.55 -8.56
CA GLU A 438 -21.01 -0.42 -9.99
C GLU A 438 -22.03 -1.17 -10.89
N ARG A 439 -23.33 -0.92 -10.67
CA ARG A 439 -24.45 -1.64 -11.35
C ARG A 439 -25.12 -0.80 -12.43
N TRP A 440 -25.11 0.52 -12.28
CA TRP A 440 -25.87 1.44 -13.10
C TRP A 440 -24.94 2.23 -14.03
N ASN A 441 -24.83 1.77 -15.28
CA ASN A 441 -24.04 2.47 -16.28
C ASN A 441 -24.67 3.84 -16.63
N ILE A 442 -23.90 4.90 -16.34
CA ILE A 442 -24.32 6.30 -16.55
C ILE A 442 -23.61 6.98 -17.72
N ILE A 443 -22.87 6.23 -18.55
CA ILE A 443 -21.99 6.81 -19.58
C ILE A 443 -22.79 7.68 -20.59
N TRP A 444 -23.97 7.24 -20.98
CA TRP A 444 -24.79 7.95 -21.95
C TRP A 444 -25.22 9.35 -21.51
N GLN A 445 -25.43 9.56 -20.21
CA GLN A 445 -25.77 10.85 -19.62
C GLN A 445 -24.53 11.66 -19.25
N ASN A 446 -23.33 11.06 -19.32
CA ASN A 446 -22.08 11.64 -18.83
C ASN A 446 -20.92 11.42 -19.81
N THR A 447 -21.15 11.62 -21.11
CA THR A 447 -20.13 11.45 -22.14
C THR A 447 -18.92 12.35 -21.96
N TRP A 448 -19.09 13.51 -21.29
CA TRP A 448 -18.02 14.42 -20.89
C TRP A 448 -16.91 13.74 -20.05
N LEU A 449 -17.21 12.63 -19.37
CA LEU A 449 -16.20 11.85 -18.63
C LEU A 449 -15.07 11.37 -19.52
N GLY A 450 -15.31 11.12 -20.79
CA GLY A 450 -14.27 10.75 -21.76
C GLY A 450 -13.23 11.86 -21.95
N GLU A 451 -13.63 13.12 -21.84
CA GLU A 451 -12.71 14.26 -21.95
C GLU A 451 -11.87 14.41 -20.69
N GLU A 452 -12.42 14.16 -19.52
CA GLU A 452 -11.72 14.24 -18.23
C GLU A 452 -10.66 13.14 -18.05
N ILE A 453 -10.96 11.90 -18.46
CA ILE A 453 -10.03 10.78 -18.29
C ILE A 453 -9.01 10.66 -19.45
N GLY A 454 -9.33 11.17 -20.62
CA GLY A 454 -8.46 11.10 -21.81
C GLY A 454 -7.03 11.58 -21.56
N PRO A 455 -6.81 12.73 -20.91
CA PRO A 455 -5.47 13.23 -20.59
C PRO A 455 -4.63 12.27 -19.75
N PHE A 456 -5.22 11.54 -18.79
CA PHE A 456 -4.48 10.58 -17.96
C PHE A 456 -3.99 9.38 -18.78
N VAL A 457 -4.84 8.87 -19.67
CA VAL A 457 -4.47 7.78 -20.58
C VAL A 457 -3.39 8.25 -21.55
N ALA A 458 -3.55 9.42 -22.17
CA ALA A 458 -2.57 9.98 -23.09
C ALA A 458 -1.21 10.25 -22.40
N ALA A 459 -1.21 10.71 -21.16
CA ALA A 459 0.02 10.91 -20.39
C ALA A 459 0.73 9.58 -20.12
N TYR A 460 -0.03 8.54 -19.77
CA TYR A 460 0.52 7.19 -19.60
C TYR A 460 1.10 6.66 -20.91
N GLU A 461 0.38 6.74 -22.03
CA GLU A 461 0.88 6.34 -23.36
C GLU A 461 2.17 7.07 -23.75
N ALA A 462 2.21 8.39 -23.57
CA ALA A 462 3.40 9.19 -23.83
C ALA A 462 4.58 8.73 -22.95
N SER A 463 4.29 8.38 -21.69
CA SER A 463 5.28 7.83 -20.78
C SER A 463 5.80 6.47 -21.27
N VAL A 464 4.93 5.57 -21.75
CA VAL A 464 5.35 4.25 -22.25
C VAL A 464 6.14 4.34 -23.54
N LYS A 465 5.81 5.29 -24.43
CA LYS A 465 6.64 5.55 -25.64
C LYS A 465 8.08 5.93 -25.26
N LYS A 466 8.25 6.70 -24.19
CA LYS A 466 9.58 7.11 -23.69
C LYS A 466 10.23 6.02 -22.80
N TYR A 467 9.43 5.31 -22.05
CA TYR A 467 9.84 4.32 -21.06
C TYR A 467 9.01 3.04 -21.25
N PRO A 468 9.38 2.18 -22.20
CA PRO A 468 8.61 0.99 -22.55
C PRO A 468 8.37 0.07 -21.37
N ASN A 469 7.16 -0.49 -21.29
CA ASN A 469 6.85 -1.53 -20.33
C ASN A 469 7.64 -2.81 -20.65
N LEU A 470 7.97 -3.57 -19.62
CA LEU A 470 8.58 -4.88 -19.83
C LEU A 470 7.51 -5.92 -20.15
N ALA A 471 7.86 -6.86 -21.00
CA ALA A 471 7.03 -8.05 -21.22
C ALA A 471 6.98 -8.88 -19.92
N GLY A 472 5.81 -9.41 -19.60
CA GLY A 472 5.62 -10.22 -18.39
C GLY A 472 6.45 -11.51 -18.40
N GLY A 473 6.97 -11.90 -17.24
CA GLY A 473 7.65 -13.19 -17.05
C GLY A 473 9.07 -13.29 -17.60
N GLN A 474 9.70 -12.20 -17.97
CA GLN A 474 11.09 -12.24 -18.45
C GLN A 474 12.06 -12.65 -17.33
N PRO A 475 12.91 -13.65 -17.55
CA PRO A 475 14.04 -13.92 -16.68
C PRO A 475 15.00 -12.73 -16.72
N ASN A 476 15.83 -12.56 -15.70
CA ASN A 476 16.82 -11.50 -15.48
C ASN A 476 17.20 -10.72 -16.75
N GLY A 477 16.34 -9.76 -17.17
CA GLY A 477 16.60 -8.86 -18.27
C GLY A 477 17.52 -7.73 -17.84
N GLU A 478 18.32 -7.22 -18.76
CA GLU A 478 19.01 -5.94 -18.57
C GLU A 478 17.97 -4.83 -18.34
N PRO A 479 18.32 -3.77 -17.58
CA PRO A 479 17.46 -2.60 -17.49
C PRO A 479 17.08 -2.12 -18.89
N PRO A 480 15.82 -1.76 -19.12
CA PRO A 480 15.43 -1.22 -20.40
C PRO A 480 16.28 0.02 -20.67
N ARG A 481 16.84 0.10 -21.87
CA ARG A 481 17.55 1.30 -22.33
C ARG A 481 16.50 2.37 -22.60
N TYR A 482 16.16 3.12 -21.57
CA TYR A 482 15.24 4.25 -21.70
C TYR A 482 15.85 5.29 -22.65
N GLY A 483 15.09 5.73 -23.66
CA GLY A 483 15.50 6.68 -24.66
C GLY A 483 15.92 6.09 -26.04
N ALA A 484 15.99 4.77 -26.18
CA ALA A 484 16.02 4.16 -27.52
C ALA A 484 14.59 4.14 -28.08
N GLU A 485 14.41 4.48 -29.37
CA GLU A 485 13.13 4.30 -30.04
C GLU A 485 12.83 2.80 -30.15
N ASN A 486 12.10 2.28 -29.17
CA ASN A 486 11.58 0.92 -29.17
C ASN A 486 10.22 0.91 -29.87
N ALA A 487 10.22 0.55 -31.12
CA ALA A 487 9.07 0.58 -32.03
C ALA A 487 7.97 -0.47 -31.73
N ALA A 488 8.04 -1.23 -30.62
CA ALA A 488 7.17 -2.38 -30.42
C ALA A 488 6.72 -2.64 -28.97
N ALA A 489 6.74 -1.64 -28.10
CA ALA A 489 6.20 -1.85 -26.74
C ALA A 489 4.67 -1.77 -26.78
N GLU A 490 4.00 -2.89 -26.55
CA GLU A 490 2.56 -2.89 -26.25
C GLU A 490 2.31 -2.02 -25.00
N THR A 491 1.50 -0.98 -25.15
CA THR A 491 1.22 -0.04 -24.05
C THR A 491 0.14 -0.55 -23.10
N GLY A 492 -0.62 -1.57 -23.54
CA GLY A 492 -1.80 -2.05 -22.81
C GLY A 492 -3.01 -1.12 -22.94
N VAL A 493 -2.89 -0.08 -23.78
CA VAL A 493 -3.95 0.92 -23.98
C VAL A 493 -4.32 1.13 -25.47
N GLU A 494 -3.88 0.26 -26.37
CA GLU A 494 -4.02 0.40 -27.83
C GLU A 494 -5.47 0.59 -28.30
N ALA A 495 -6.42 -0.04 -27.60
CA ALA A 495 -7.84 0.09 -27.89
C ALA A 495 -8.51 1.30 -27.23
N VAL A 496 -7.86 1.93 -26.24
CA VAL A 496 -8.48 2.98 -25.42
C VAL A 496 -8.80 4.23 -26.22
N PRO A 497 -7.94 4.75 -27.13
CA PRO A 497 -8.29 5.92 -27.93
C PRO A 497 -9.58 5.74 -28.72
N ARG A 498 -9.77 4.59 -29.35
CA ARG A 498 -11.01 4.28 -30.07
C ARG A 498 -12.24 4.25 -29.16
N LYS A 499 -12.10 3.66 -27.95
CA LYS A 499 -13.18 3.60 -26.96
C LYS A 499 -13.53 4.98 -26.43
N LEU A 500 -12.55 5.85 -26.21
CA LEU A 500 -12.80 7.24 -25.79
C LEU A 500 -13.41 8.07 -26.92
N GLU A 501 -12.99 7.85 -28.16
CA GLU A 501 -13.57 8.53 -29.32
C GLU A 501 -15.05 8.14 -29.53
N SER A 502 -15.40 6.87 -29.31
CA SER A 502 -16.80 6.42 -29.37
C SER A 502 -17.69 7.14 -28.35
N ILE A 503 -17.18 7.49 -27.17
CA ILE A 503 -17.91 8.27 -26.17
C ILE A 503 -18.19 9.70 -26.68
N ARG A 504 -17.24 10.31 -27.41
CA ARG A 504 -17.36 11.69 -27.91
C ARG A 504 -18.31 11.84 -29.10
N GLN A 505 -18.55 10.75 -29.84
CA GLN A 505 -19.42 10.75 -31.03
C GLN A 505 -20.91 10.63 -30.69
N HIS A 506 -21.25 10.41 -29.44
CA HIS A 506 -22.61 10.29 -28.90
C HIS A 506 -22.87 11.33 -27.82
#